data_e0de2cf97134015601c468b1844f5da9
#
_entry.id   e0de2cf97134015601c468b1844f5da9
#
_cell.length_a   1.000
_cell.length_b   1.000
_cell.length_c   1.000
_cell.angle_alpha   90.00
_cell.angle_beta   90.00
_cell.angle_gamma   90.00
#
_symmetry.space_group_name_H-M   'P 1'
#
loop_
_entity.id
_entity.type
_entity.pdbx_description
1 polymer ?
#
loop_
_entity_poly.entity_id
_entity_poly.type
_entity_poly.pdbx_seq_one_letter_code
_entity_poly.pdbx_strand_id
1 'polypeptide(L)'
;MPRTITLLNQKGGVGKTSTCFHLSATLAKAGRRVLLIDNDPQASLTQGFFGPEGMRAFRPEATVAATYDLDADLAPETLIRPTDVSGVSIVPGSIALTDWNLPPRMDWGGVQFGLGAFLREAGAAFDVALIDCPPNLHLCSCAALIASDRIVVPLQAEDFGSQGLAPVLECVESVQAGPNPKLVLAGFLLTMFDQRLAVHTTYEALLREMYGPDVFAAHVPRAKDFVEAVACRRPVTLHKPRSAAAKAIGAVADEFLTRVGLTTPDTAAERGAA
;
A
#
# COMPACT_ATOMS: atom_id res chain seq x y z
N MET A 1 9.71 10.09 11.04
CA MET A 1 9.49 9.20 9.90
C MET A 1 8.00 9.10 9.65
N PRO A 2 7.55 8.94 8.42
CA PRO A 2 6.14 8.67 8.15
C PRO A 2 5.72 7.34 8.78
N ARG A 3 4.45 7.19 9.14
CA ARG A 3 3.89 5.87 9.40
C ARG A 3 3.93 5.08 8.09
N THR A 4 4.72 4.03 8.05
CA THR A 4 4.97 3.26 6.82
C THR A 4 4.12 1.99 6.82
N ILE A 5 3.33 1.80 5.76
CA ILE A 5 2.41 0.68 5.63
C ILE A 5 2.65 -0.04 4.29
N THR A 6 2.90 -1.34 4.36
CA THR A 6 3.00 -2.21 3.19
C THR A 6 1.64 -2.84 2.86
N LEU A 7 1.23 -2.78 1.59
CA LEU A 7 0.13 -3.56 1.05
C LEU A 7 0.70 -4.80 0.35
N LEU A 8 0.53 -5.97 0.93
CA LEU A 8 1.14 -7.22 0.45
C LEU A 8 0.14 -8.36 0.39
N ASN A 9 0.16 -9.08 -0.71
CA ASN A 9 -0.41 -10.41 -0.87
C ASN A 9 0.31 -11.08 -2.04
N GLN A 10 0.60 -12.37 -1.91
CA GLN A 10 1.26 -13.17 -2.95
C GLN A 10 0.38 -13.35 -4.18
N LYS A 11 -0.95 -13.25 -4.04
CA LYS A 11 -1.88 -13.34 -5.17
C LYS A 11 -1.91 -12.04 -5.98
N GLY A 12 -1.83 -12.19 -7.30
CA GLY A 12 -2.06 -11.09 -8.24
C GLY A 12 -3.56 -10.72 -8.31
N GLY A 13 -3.85 -9.46 -8.64
CA GLY A 13 -5.22 -9.01 -8.88
C GLY A 13 -6.08 -8.75 -7.63
N VAL A 14 -5.57 -8.97 -6.41
CA VAL A 14 -6.33 -8.73 -5.17
C VAL A 14 -6.51 -7.25 -4.79
N GLY A 15 -6.17 -6.33 -5.66
CA GLY A 15 -6.41 -4.90 -5.46
C GLY A 15 -5.37 -4.15 -4.63
N LYS A 16 -4.14 -4.65 -4.42
CA LYS A 16 -3.05 -3.94 -3.74
C LYS A 16 -2.85 -2.54 -4.32
N THR A 17 -2.46 -2.47 -5.58
CA THR A 17 -2.21 -1.24 -6.34
C THR A 17 -3.42 -0.31 -6.37
N SER A 18 -4.62 -0.86 -6.66
CA SER A 18 -5.86 -0.09 -6.68
C SER A 18 -6.19 0.50 -5.32
N THR A 19 -5.93 -0.24 -4.23
CA THR A 19 -6.11 0.26 -2.87
C THR A 19 -5.13 1.39 -2.58
N CYS A 20 -3.83 1.24 -2.87
CA CYS A 20 -2.84 2.32 -2.74
C CYS A 20 -3.28 3.58 -3.50
N PHE A 21 -3.68 3.42 -4.77
CA PHE A 21 -4.10 4.52 -5.64
C PHE A 21 -5.29 5.30 -5.09
N HIS A 22 -6.35 4.62 -4.66
CA HIS A 22 -7.57 5.27 -4.20
C HIS A 22 -7.48 5.76 -2.75
N LEU A 23 -6.82 4.99 -1.89
CA LEU A 23 -6.62 5.32 -0.48
C LEU A 23 -5.75 6.57 -0.32
N SER A 24 -4.69 6.73 -1.13
CA SER A 24 -3.79 7.88 -1.04
C SER A 24 -4.51 9.22 -1.13
N ALA A 25 -5.39 9.39 -2.13
CA ALA A 25 -6.17 10.62 -2.29
C ALA A 25 -7.19 10.83 -1.17
N THR A 26 -7.71 9.75 -0.60
CA THR A 26 -8.65 9.82 0.52
C THR A 26 -7.94 10.25 1.80
N LEU A 27 -6.74 9.73 2.04
CA LEU A 27 -5.87 10.14 3.15
C LEU A 27 -5.40 11.61 2.99
N ALA A 28 -5.04 12.00 1.77
CA ALA A 28 -4.67 13.38 1.48
C ALA A 28 -5.84 14.36 1.72
N LYS A 29 -7.05 13.96 1.34
CA LYS A 29 -8.28 14.72 1.64
C LYS A 29 -8.54 14.82 3.15
N ALA A 30 -8.12 13.84 3.94
CA ALA A 30 -8.15 13.88 5.40
C ALA A 30 -6.98 14.68 6.00
N GLY A 31 -6.24 15.45 5.19
CA GLY A 31 -5.16 16.35 5.62
C GLY A 31 -3.82 15.66 5.84
N ARG A 32 -3.62 14.43 5.34
CA ARG A 32 -2.35 13.71 5.46
C ARG A 32 -1.45 13.95 4.25
N ARG A 33 -0.16 14.18 4.48
CA ARG A 33 0.86 14.18 3.43
C ARG A 33 1.24 12.73 3.15
N VAL A 34 0.95 12.24 1.95
CA VAL A 34 1.08 10.84 1.57
C VAL A 34 2.24 10.64 0.60
N LEU A 35 3.13 9.71 0.93
CA LEU A 35 4.13 9.19 0.02
C LEU A 35 3.70 7.80 -0.44
N LEU A 36 3.57 7.62 -1.74
CA LEU A 36 3.41 6.31 -2.37
C LEU A 36 4.78 5.77 -2.77
N ILE A 37 4.97 4.46 -2.65
CA ILE A 37 6.15 3.78 -3.15
C ILE A 37 5.68 2.62 -4.02
N ASP A 38 5.94 2.71 -5.32
CA ASP A 38 5.62 1.66 -6.28
C ASP A 38 6.77 0.66 -6.35
N ASN A 39 6.69 -0.36 -5.51
CA ASN A 39 7.75 -1.37 -5.34
C ASN A 39 7.51 -2.64 -6.19
N ASP A 40 6.62 -2.56 -7.18
CA ASP A 40 6.34 -3.64 -8.14
C ASP A 40 7.09 -3.38 -9.46
N PRO A 41 7.85 -4.35 -10.01
CA PRO A 41 8.47 -4.23 -11.34
C PRO A 41 7.49 -3.89 -12.47
N GLN A 42 6.19 -4.20 -12.30
CA GLN A 42 5.16 -3.83 -13.27
C GLN A 42 4.85 -2.33 -13.27
N ALA A 43 5.21 -1.59 -12.23
CA ALA A 43 5.03 -0.16 -12.07
C ALA A 43 3.57 0.31 -12.33
N SER A 44 2.61 -0.51 -11.93
CA SER A 44 1.19 -0.27 -12.20
C SER A 44 0.64 0.94 -11.43
N LEU A 45 1.14 1.20 -10.22
CA LEU A 45 0.77 2.37 -9.43
C LEU A 45 1.29 3.65 -10.11
N THR A 46 2.52 3.64 -10.57
CA THR A 46 3.15 4.73 -11.32
C THR A 46 2.37 5.01 -12.62
N GLN A 47 2.04 3.95 -13.36
CA GLN A 47 1.22 4.08 -14.57
C GLN A 47 -0.16 4.67 -14.26
N GLY A 48 -0.74 4.36 -13.10
CA GLY A 48 -2.02 4.89 -12.66
C GLY A 48 -2.02 6.43 -12.54
N PHE A 49 -0.91 7.04 -12.15
CA PHE A 49 -0.77 8.50 -12.04
C PHE A 49 -0.25 9.17 -13.32
N PHE A 50 0.80 8.61 -13.94
CA PHE A 50 1.51 9.27 -15.04
C PHE A 50 1.18 8.71 -16.42
N GLY A 51 0.42 7.62 -16.48
CA GLY A 51 0.15 6.88 -17.70
C GLY A 51 1.38 6.11 -18.22
N PRO A 52 1.21 5.33 -19.30
CA PRO A 52 2.28 4.46 -19.80
C PRO A 52 3.48 5.24 -20.35
N GLU A 53 3.28 6.40 -20.95
CA GLU A 53 4.37 7.25 -21.46
C GLU A 53 5.14 7.92 -20.32
N GLY A 54 4.42 8.49 -19.34
CA GLY A 54 5.04 9.11 -18.17
C GLY A 54 5.81 8.10 -17.32
N MET A 55 5.30 6.88 -17.16
CA MET A 55 6.01 5.80 -16.47
C MET A 55 7.34 5.46 -17.19
N ARG A 56 7.33 5.34 -18.53
CA ARG A 56 8.55 5.03 -19.31
C ARG A 56 9.58 6.15 -19.35
N ALA A 57 9.17 7.37 -19.02
CA ALA A 57 10.09 8.52 -18.99
C ALA A 57 10.99 8.52 -17.75
N PHE A 58 10.67 7.77 -16.70
CA PHE A 58 11.52 7.67 -15.52
C PHE A 58 12.71 6.76 -15.79
N ARG A 59 13.91 7.28 -15.57
CA ARG A 59 15.15 6.49 -15.60
C ARG A 59 15.24 5.64 -14.33
N PRO A 60 15.87 4.45 -14.35
CA PRO A 60 16.02 3.58 -13.20
C PRO A 60 16.56 4.30 -11.95
N GLU A 61 17.54 5.19 -12.13
CA GLU A 61 18.17 5.97 -11.06
C GLU A 61 17.23 7.00 -10.40
N ALA A 62 16.08 7.28 -11.04
CA ALA A 62 15.04 8.19 -10.54
C ALA A 62 13.79 7.44 -10.08
N THR A 63 13.90 6.14 -9.79
CA THR A 63 12.82 5.26 -9.35
C THR A 63 13.19 4.52 -8.07
N VAL A 64 12.26 3.80 -7.49
CA VAL A 64 12.50 2.99 -6.28
C VAL A 64 13.61 1.94 -6.48
N ALA A 65 13.93 1.54 -7.73
CA ALA A 65 15.01 0.61 -8.01
C ALA A 65 16.37 1.12 -7.49
N ALA A 66 16.58 2.43 -7.47
CA ALA A 66 17.80 3.03 -6.94
C ALA A 66 17.99 2.79 -5.42
N THR A 67 16.92 2.56 -4.67
CA THR A 67 17.03 2.27 -3.22
C THR A 67 17.63 0.90 -2.93
N TYR A 68 17.73 0.03 -3.93
CA TYR A 68 18.34 -1.29 -3.84
C TYR A 68 19.82 -1.31 -4.27
N ASP A 69 20.33 -0.21 -4.84
CA ASP A 69 21.73 -0.03 -5.15
C ASP A 69 22.45 0.61 -3.96
N LEU A 70 23.25 -0.17 -3.24
CA LEU A 70 23.96 0.28 -2.04
C LEU A 70 25.09 1.27 -2.35
N ASP A 71 25.54 1.32 -3.60
CA ASP A 71 26.59 2.24 -4.04
C ASP A 71 26.01 3.57 -4.57
N ALA A 72 24.68 3.68 -4.66
CA ALA A 72 24.02 4.89 -5.11
C ALA A 72 24.05 5.99 -4.03
N ASP A 73 24.54 7.15 -4.39
CA ASP A 73 24.40 8.37 -3.58
C ASP A 73 23.02 8.96 -3.79
N LEU A 74 22.07 8.56 -2.96
CA LEU A 74 20.65 8.89 -3.09
C LEU A 74 20.28 10.13 -2.30
N ALA A 75 19.97 11.21 -3.00
CA ALA A 75 19.20 12.29 -2.41
C ALA A 75 17.69 11.99 -2.55
N PRO A 76 16.93 11.87 -1.45
CA PRO A 76 15.51 11.45 -1.50
C PRO A 76 14.65 12.27 -2.46
N GLU A 77 14.89 13.57 -2.56
CA GLU A 77 14.19 14.47 -3.48
C GLU A 77 14.38 14.12 -4.96
N THR A 78 15.43 13.37 -5.30
CA THR A 78 15.67 12.91 -6.68
C THR A 78 14.74 11.76 -7.07
N LEU A 79 14.18 11.05 -6.11
CA LEU A 79 13.26 9.92 -6.33
C LEU A 79 11.80 10.32 -6.18
N ILE A 80 11.49 11.30 -5.34
CA ILE A 80 10.11 11.68 -5.02
C ILE A 80 9.55 12.57 -6.13
N ARG A 81 8.38 12.22 -6.63
CA ARG A 81 7.66 12.97 -7.66
C ARG A 81 6.30 13.44 -7.14
N PRO A 82 5.93 14.71 -7.33
CA PRO A 82 4.57 15.14 -7.08
C PRO A 82 3.61 14.46 -8.06
N THR A 83 2.38 14.23 -7.61
CA THR A 83 1.28 13.79 -8.49
C THR A 83 0.31 14.94 -8.72
N ASP A 84 -0.65 14.77 -9.63
CA ASP A 84 -1.75 15.74 -9.83
C ASP A 84 -2.76 15.75 -8.66
N VAL A 85 -2.53 14.92 -7.64
CA VAL A 85 -3.34 14.86 -6.43
C VAL A 85 -2.64 15.63 -5.31
N SER A 86 -3.21 16.78 -4.93
CA SER A 86 -2.65 17.57 -3.83
C SER A 86 -2.45 16.75 -2.56
N GLY A 87 -1.25 16.83 -1.95
CA GLY A 87 -0.89 16.09 -0.76
C GLY A 87 -0.42 14.65 -1.03
N VAL A 88 -0.33 14.21 -2.30
CA VAL A 88 0.18 12.89 -2.69
C VAL A 88 1.43 13.03 -3.54
N SER A 89 2.52 12.41 -3.10
CA SER A 89 3.73 12.22 -3.88
C SER A 89 4.02 10.72 -4.06
N ILE A 90 4.83 10.37 -5.03
CA ILE A 90 5.19 8.99 -5.34
C ILE A 90 6.69 8.85 -5.60
N VAL A 91 7.27 7.74 -5.14
CA VAL A 91 8.52 7.19 -5.66
C VAL A 91 8.12 6.21 -6.76
N PRO A 92 8.43 6.52 -8.04
CA PRO A 92 7.99 5.70 -9.16
C PRO A 92 8.61 4.30 -9.14
N GLY A 93 7.83 3.30 -9.58
CA GLY A 93 8.33 1.98 -9.92
C GLY A 93 8.93 1.93 -11.32
N SER A 94 9.69 0.90 -11.58
CA SER A 94 10.22 0.62 -12.92
C SER A 94 10.52 -0.85 -13.13
N ILE A 95 10.60 -1.27 -14.40
CA ILE A 95 11.00 -2.63 -14.78
C ILE A 95 12.40 -3.01 -14.26
N ALA A 96 13.26 -2.03 -13.97
CA ALA A 96 14.58 -2.26 -13.38
C ALA A 96 14.53 -2.96 -12.01
N LEU A 97 13.39 -2.88 -11.30
CA LEU A 97 13.18 -3.69 -10.10
C LEU A 97 13.23 -5.20 -10.35
N THR A 98 13.09 -5.66 -11.59
CA THR A 98 13.20 -7.09 -11.93
C THR A 98 14.56 -7.65 -11.55
N ASP A 99 15.63 -6.86 -11.69
CA ASP A 99 16.99 -7.28 -11.37
C ASP A 99 17.18 -7.47 -9.84
N TRP A 100 16.37 -6.78 -9.05
CA TRP A 100 16.38 -6.83 -7.59
C TRP A 100 15.32 -7.74 -7.01
N ASN A 101 14.22 -7.99 -7.71
CA ASN A 101 13.09 -8.79 -7.20
C ASN A 101 13.41 -10.30 -7.25
N LEU A 102 14.50 -10.68 -6.59
CA LEU A 102 15.02 -12.04 -6.55
C LEU A 102 14.34 -12.86 -5.46
N PRO A 103 14.24 -14.21 -5.65
CA PRO A 103 13.71 -15.12 -4.63
C PRO A 103 14.44 -15.01 -3.30
N PRO A 104 13.83 -15.46 -2.20
CA PRO A 104 14.45 -15.47 -0.88
C PRO A 104 15.82 -16.16 -0.90
N ARG A 105 16.80 -15.52 -0.26
CA ARG A 105 18.16 -16.03 -0.06
C ARG A 105 18.52 -15.91 1.41
N MET A 106 19.52 -16.67 1.85
CA MET A 106 20.03 -16.56 3.22
C MET A 106 20.64 -15.19 3.51
N ASP A 107 21.23 -14.57 2.50
CA ASP A 107 21.82 -13.22 2.59
C ASP A 107 21.63 -12.45 1.29
N TRP A 108 21.12 -11.23 1.39
CA TRP A 108 21.00 -10.28 0.29
C TRP A 108 22.06 -9.16 0.34
N GLY A 109 23.10 -9.30 1.22
CA GLY A 109 24.21 -8.35 1.30
C GLY A 109 23.83 -6.96 1.81
N GLY A 110 22.70 -6.82 2.52
CA GLY A 110 22.26 -5.54 3.05
C GLY A 110 21.24 -4.78 2.17
N VAL A 111 21.05 -5.19 0.91
CA VAL A 111 20.13 -4.53 -0.06
C VAL A 111 18.69 -4.43 0.48
N GLN A 112 18.26 -5.41 1.27
CA GLN A 112 16.93 -5.43 1.90
C GLN A 112 16.68 -4.23 2.85
N PHE A 113 17.70 -3.50 3.26
CA PHE A 113 17.57 -2.35 4.16
C PHE A 113 17.53 -1.01 3.42
N GLY A 114 17.84 -0.97 2.12
CA GLY A 114 17.97 0.25 1.32
C GLY A 114 16.68 1.07 1.30
N LEU A 115 15.52 0.42 1.10
CA LEU A 115 14.21 1.08 1.14
C LEU A 115 13.94 1.73 2.52
N GLY A 116 14.30 1.05 3.62
CA GLY A 116 14.18 1.59 4.96
C GLY A 116 15.13 2.76 5.23
N ALA A 117 16.34 2.74 4.66
CA ALA A 117 17.28 3.86 4.72
C ALA A 117 16.71 5.09 4.01
N PHE A 118 16.26 4.94 2.77
CA PHE A 118 15.57 5.98 2.01
C PHE A 118 14.40 6.61 2.79
N LEU A 119 13.52 5.79 3.37
CA LEU A 119 12.38 6.29 4.14
C LEU A 119 12.76 7.07 5.40
N ARG A 120 13.88 6.74 6.02
CA ARG A 120 14.38 7.52 7.17
C ARG A 120 14.77 8.92 6.76
N GLU A 121 15.40 9.09 5.61
CA GLU A 121 15.84 10.39 5.09
C GLU A 121 14.69 11.21 4.53
N ALA A 122 13.84 10.58 3.70
CA ALA A 122 12.67 11.21 3.08
C ALA A 122 11.56 11.59 4.08
N GLY A 123 11.57 10.96 5.26
CA GLY A 123 10.40 10.80 6.11
C GLY A 123 9.85 12.04 6.80
N ALA A 124 10.60 13.11 6.97
CA ALA A 124 10.12 14.32 7.69
C ALA A 124 9.03 15.09 6.91
N ALA A 125 8.95 14.89 5.60
CA ALA A 125 8.01 15.59 4.73
C ALA A 125 6.62 14.94 4.68
N PHE A 126 6.44 13.72 5.15
CA PHE A 126 5.22 12.92 4.98
C PHE A 126 4.68 12.38 6.32
N ASP A 127 3.37 12.20 6.40
CA ASP A 127 2.69 11.64 7.56
C ASP A 127 2.49 10.12 7.39
N VAL A 128 2.26 9.68 6.14
CA VAL A 128 2.00 8.28 5.77
C VAL A 128 2.82 7.91 4.54
N ALA A 129 3.44 6.72 4.57
CA ALA A 129 3.99 6.08 3.39
C ALA A 129 3.24 4.78 3.10
N LEU A 130 2.75 4.58 1.87
CA LEU A 130 2.12 3.35 1.41
C LEU A 130 3.02 2.68 0.39
N ILE A 131 3.40 1.43 0.64
CA ILE A 131 4.24 0.64 -0.25
C ILE A 131 3.36 -0.38 -0.98
N ASP A 132 3.28 -0.27 -2.30
CA ASP A 132 2.64 -1.24 -3.19
C ASP A 132 3.66 -2.32 -3.59
N CYS A 133 3.35 -3.58 -3.31
CA CYS A 133 4.27 -4.70 -3.50
C CYS A 133 3.86 -5.62 -4.67
N PRO A 134 4.86 -6.30 -5.30
CA PRO A 134 4.59 -7.31 -6.30
C PRO A 134 3.83 -8.52 -5.70
N PRO A 135 3.22 -9.36 -6.57
CA PRO A 135 2.48 -10.55 -6.12
C PRO A 135 3.42 -11.74 -5.85
N ASN A 136 4.44 -11.53 -5.03
CA ASN A 136 5.39 -12.55 -4.62
C ASN A 136 6.03 -12.16 -3.27
N LEU A 137 6.76 -13.09 -2.66
CA LEU A 137 7.47 -12.88 -1.38
C LEU A 137 8.99 -12.84 -1.62
N HIS A 138 9.41 -12.15 -2.66
CA HIS A 138 10.81 -11.95 -3.01
C HIS A 138 11.41 -10.74 -2.29
N LEU A 139 12.65 -10.37 -2.65
CA LEU A 139 13.40 -9.29 -2.01
C LEU A 139 12.60 -7.99 -1.89
N CYS A 140 11.92 -7.53 -2.97
CA CYS A 140 11.15 -6.28 -2.91
C CYS A 140 10.05 -6.32 -1.83
N SER A 141 9.32 -7.43 -1.72
CA SER A 141 8.29 -7.61 -0.68
C SER A 141 8.89 -7.70 0.72
N CYS A 142 9.99 -8.44 0.88
CA CYS A 142 10.69 -8.53 2.16
C CYS A 142 11.25 -7.18 2.60
N ALA A 143 11.89 -6.43 1.69
CA ALA A 143 12.41 -5.08 1.98
C ALA A 143 11.28 -4.10 2.40
N ALA A 144 10.11 -4.20 1.76
CA ALA A 144 8.94 -3.43 2.14
C ALA A 144 8.48 -3.76 3.57
N LEU A 145 8.39 -5.05 3.95
CA LEU A 145 8.05 -5.46 5.31
C LEU A 145 9.10 -5.00 6.35
N ILE A 146 10.39 -5.10 5.99
CA ILE A 146 11.49 -4.64 6.85
C ILE A 146 11.41 -3.13 7.10
N ALA A 147 11.00 -2.37 6.09
CA ALA A 147 10.89 -0.91 6.17
C ALA A 147 9.58 -0.41 6.82
N SER A 148 8.61 -1.30 7.10
CA SER A 148 7.26 -0.90 7.50
C SER A 148 6.98 -0.99 8.99
N ASP A 149 6.08 -0.11 9.47
CA ASP A 149 5.47 -0.22 10.81
C ASP A 149 4.31 -1.21 10.79
N ARG A 150 3.57 -1.26 9.67
CA ARG A 150 2.33 -2.02 9.54
C ARG A 150 2.25 -2.72 8.19
N ILE A 151 1.53 -3.84 8.18
CA ILE A 151 1.10 -4.51 6.93
C ILE A 151 -0.41 -4.58 6.88
N VAL A 152 -0.98 -4.26 5.72
CA VAL A 152 -2.36 -4.57 5.34
C VAL A 152 -2.32 -5.66 4.26
N VAL A 153 -3.17 -6.68 4.40
CA VAL A 153 -3.26 -7.79 3.46
C VAL A 153 -4.59 -7.71 2.71
N PRO A 154 -4.61 -7.15 1.48
CA PRO A 154 -5.81 -7.15 0.65
C PRO A 154 -6.15 -8.57 0.17
N LEU A 155 -7.44 -8.94 0.24
CA LEU A 155 -7.97 -10.27 -0.09
C LEU A 155 -9.21 -10.17 -0.95
N GLN A 156 -9.39 -11.10 -1.88
CA GLN A 156 -10.68 -11.34 -2.52
C GLN A 156 -11.44 -12.46 -1.82
N ALA A 157 -12.76 -12.31 -1.68
CA ALA A 157 -13.63 -13.30 -1.05
C ALA A 157 -13.95 -14.52 -1.93
N GLU A 158 -13.08 -14.84 -2.88
CA GLU A 158 -13.21 -15.97 -3.82
C GLU A 158 -12.24 -17.11 -3.48
N ASP A 159 -11.30 -16.87 -2.58
CA ASP A 159 -10.27 -17.84 -2.24
C ASP A 159 -10.72 -18.75 -1.09
N PHE A 160 -11.24 -19.89 -1.43
CA PHE A 160 -11.48 -20.98 -0.48
C PHE A 160 -10.14 -21.54 0.02
N GLY A 161 -9.64 -21.02 1.12
CA GLY A 161 -8.58 -21.66 1.86
C GLY A 161 -7.52 -20.74 2.42
N SER A 162 -7.12 -21.07 3.64
CA SER A 162 -5.95 -20.55 4.35
C SER A 162 -4.63 -20.70 3.58
N GLN A 163 -4.61 -21.46 2.47
CA GLN A 163 -3.41 -21.70 1.66
C GLN A 163 -2.81 -20.45 1.03
N GLY A 164 -3.62 -19.42 0.70
CA GLY A 164 -3.11 -18.18 0.11
C GLY A 164 -2.54 -17.20 1.15
N LEU A 165 -2.94 -17.31 2.42
CA LEU A 165 -2.50 -16.42 3.49
C LEU A 165 -1.30 -16.95 4.27
N ALA A 166 -1.19 -18.26 4.46
CA ALA A 166 -0.14 -18.86 5.25
C ALA A 166 1.27 -18.39 4.82
N PRO A 167 1.67 -18.39 3.55
CA PRO A 167 2.99 -17.92 3.15
C PRO A 167 3.23 -16.42 3.46
N VAL A 168 2.18 -15.60 3.40
CA VAL A 168 2.30 -14.16 3.74
C VAL A 168 2.52 -14.01 5.24
N LEU A 169 1.78 -14.74 6.08
CA LEU A 169 1.93 -14.71 7.53
C LEU A 169 3.27 -15.25 7.97
N GLU A 170 3.73 -16.38 7.39
CA GLU A 170 5.07 -16.93 7.63
C GLU A 170 6.18 -15.93 7.29
N CYS A 171 6.03 -15.20 6.17
CA CYS A 171 6.97 -14.14 5.80
C CYS A 171 6.97 -12.99 6.81
N VAL A 172 5.79 -12.58 7.29
CA VAL A 172 5.65 -11.55 8.34
C VAL A 172 6.32 -12.01 9.63
N GLU A 173 6.04 -13.23 10.09
CA GLU A 173 6.65 -13.83 11.29
C GLU A 173 8.18 -13.90 11.17
N SER A 174 8.70 -14.29 10.02
CA SER A 174 10.14 -14.32 9.74
C SER A 174 10.77 -12.94 9.85
N VAL A 175 10.12 -11.91 9.32
CA VAL A 175 10.58 -10.51 9.42
C VAL A 175 10.50 -10.01 10.86
N GLN A 176 9.45 -10.37 11.60
CA GLN A 176 9.29 -10.02 13.02
C GLN A 176 10.33 -10.72 13.91
N ALA A 177 10.65 -11.98 13.60
CA ALA A 177 11.66 -12.75 14.35
C ALA A 177 13.11 -12.26 14.11
N GLY A 178 13.32 -11.45 13.06
CA GLY A 178 14.64 -11.00 12.64
C GLY A 178 14.74 -9.49 12.43
N PRO A 179 14.71 -9.00 11.17
CA PRO A 179 15.12 -7.63 10.85
C PRO A 179 14.15 -6.53 11.30
N ASN A 180 12.86 -6.85 11.55
CA ASN A 180 11.87 -5.86 12.00
C ASN A 180 10.89 -6.40 13.05
N PRO A 181 11.31 -6.54 14.33
CA PRO A 181 10.43 -7.02 15.41
C PRO A 181 9.24 -6.10 15.73
N LYS A 182 9.22 -4.88 15.17
CA LYS A 182 8.14 -3.90 15.41
C LYS A 182 7.04 -3.93 14.35
N LEU A 183 7.20 -4.73 13.30
CA LEU A 183 6.19 -4.89 12.28
C LEU A 183 4.89 -5.45 12.90
N VAL A 184 3.75 -4.85 12.60
CA VAL A 184 2.45 -5.30 13.11
C VAL A 184 1.47 -5.50 11.95
N LEU A 185 0.69 -6.58 12.00
CA LEU A 185 -0.45 -6.78 11.10
C LEU A 185 -1.53 -5.75 11.45
N ALA A 186 -1.80 -4.81 10.55
CA ALA A 186 -2.91 -3.87 10.67
C ALA A 186 -4.24 -4.52 10.32
N GLY A 187 -4.23 -5.53 9.47
CA GLY A 187 -5.37 -6.40 9.23
C GLY A 187 -5.55 -6.86 7.78
N PHE A 188 -6.60 -7.65 7.61
CA PHE A 188 -7.05 -8.20 6.35
C PHE A 188 -8.16 -7.33 5.75
N LEU A 189 -7.95 -6.80 4.54
CA LEU A 189 -8.90 -5.94 3.86
C LEU A 189 -9.58 -6.71 2.72
N LEU A 190 -10.89 -6.97 2.84
CA LEU A 190 -11.66 -7.56 1.76
C LEU A 190 -11.84 -6.55 0.62
N THR A 191 -11.43 -6.97 -0.58
CA THR A 191 -11.51 -6.18 -1.81
C THR A 191 -12.42 -6.86 -2.83
N MET A 192 -12.93 -6.08 -3.78
CA MET A 192 -13.90 -6.55 -4.79
C MET A 192 -15.09 -7.30 -4.17
N PHE A 193 -15.43 -6.91 -2.95
CA PHE A 193 -16.46 -7.56 -2.16
C PHE A 193 -17.85 -7.19 -2.66
N ASP A 194 -18.72 -8.19 -2.79
CA ASP A 194 -20.14 -8.01 -3.11
C ASP A 194 -20.99 -8.76 -2.07
N GLN A 195 -21.58 -8.02 -1.14
CA GLN A 195 -22.41 -8.57 -0.06
C GLN A 195 -23.66 -9.33 -0.54
N ARG A 196 -24.03 -9.20 -1.81
CA ARG A 196 -25.15 -9.94 -2.39
C ARG A 196 -24.77 -11.36 -2.78
N LEU A 197 -23.49 -11.68 -2.85
CA LEU A 197 -22.97 -13.00 -3.16
C LEU A 197 -22.78 -13.79 -1.87
N ALA A 198 -23.54 -14.87 -1.71
CA ALA A 198 -23.47 -15.73 -0.53
C ALA A 198 -22.04 -16.27 -0.28
N VAL A 199 -21.28 -16.58 -1.34
CA VAL A 199 -19.89 -17.02 -1.23
C VAL A 199 -19.02 -15.97 -0.56
N HIS A 200 -19.23 -14.67 -0.87
CA HIS A 200 -18.45 -13.57 -0.27
C HIS A 200 -18.77 -13.41 1.22
N THR A 201 -20.05 -13.45 1.60
CA THR A 201 -20.47 -13.32 3.00
C THR A 201 -20.06 -14.54 3.83
N THR A 202 -20.11 -15.73 3.26
CA THR A 202 -19.60 -16.95 3.92
C THR A 202 -18.08 -16.86 4.14
N TYR A 203 -17.33 -16.42 3.13
CA TYR A 203 -15.88 -16.24 3.25
C TYR A 203 -15.53 -15.19 4.31
N GLU A 204 -16.23 -14.06 4.34
CA GLU A 204 -16.04 -13.04 5.37
C GLU A 204 -16.30 -13.61 6.76
N ALA A 205 -17.39 -14.38 6.95
CA ALA A 205 -17.70 -14.99 8.23
C ALA A 205 -16.58 -15.94 8.71
N LEU A 206 -16.09 -16.80 7.84
CA LEU A 206 -14.97 -17.70 8.13
C LEU A 206 -13.68 -16.92 8.44
N LEU A 207 -13.38 -15.88 7.68
CA LEU A 207 -12.19 -15.05 7.92
C LEU A 207 -12.29 -14.36 9.29
N ARG A 208 -13.47 -13.86 9.67
CA ARG A 208 -13.72 -13.26 11.00
C ARG A 208 -13.69 -14.28 12.13
N GLU A 209 -14.12 -15.51 11.89
CA GLU A 209 -13.99 -16.60 12.87
C GLU A 209 -12.50 -16.90 13.14
N MET A 210 -11.66 -16.91 12.10
CA MET A 210 -10.24 -17.22 12.22
C MET A 210 -9.40 -16.06 12.77
N TYR A 211 -9.67 -14.84 12.35
CA TYR A 211 -8.79 -13.68 12.60
C TYR A 211 -9.47 -12.55 13.39
N GLY A 212 -10.75 -12.69 13.70
CA GLY A 212 -11.47 -11.79 14.59
C GLY A 212 -11.33 -10.30 14.23
N PRO A 213 -10.78 -9.49 15.16
CA PRO A 213 -10.64 -8.05 14.99
C PRO A 213 -9.62 -7.65 13.93
N ASP A 214 -8.76 -8.56 13.47
CA ASP A 214 -7.78 -8.27 12.43
C ASP A 214 -8.42 -8.16 11.04
N VAL A 215 -9.68 -8.54 10.87
CA VAL A 215 -10.43 -8.31 9.63
C VAL A 215 -11.04 -6.91 9.65
N PHE A 216 -10.78 -6.11 8.60
CA PHE A 216 -11.41 -4.81 8.46
C PHE A 216 -12.93 -4.94 8.45
N ALA A 217 -13.63 -4.02 9.12
CA ALA A 217 -15.09 -3.92 9.05
C ALA A 217 -15.53 -3.32 7.71
N ALA A 218 -14.74 -2.38 7.20
CA ALA A 218 -14.96 -1.77 5.90
C ALA A 218 -14.40 -2.64 4.75
N HIS A 219 -15.07 -2.60 3.59
CA HIS A 219 -14.68 -3.36 2.41
C HIS A 219 -14.47 -2.44 1.21
N VAL A 220 -13.59 -2.84 0.29
CA VAL A 220 -13.52 -2.25 -1.05
C VAL A 220 -14.49 -3.03 -1.97
N PRO A 221 -15.63 -2.45 -2.38
CA PRO A 221 -16.62 -3.17 -3.19
C PRO A 221 -16.14 -3.39 -4.62
N ARG A 222 -16.73 -4.38 -5.29
CA ARG A 222 -16.61 -4.52 -6.74
C ARG A 222 -17.43 -3.43 -7.41
N ALA A 223 -16.78 -2.42 -7.98
CA ALA A 223 -17.46 -1.29 -8.62
C ALA A 223 -16.68 -0.81 -9.86
N LYS A 224 -17.45 -0.54 -10.94
CA LYS A 224 -16.89 0.01 -12.20
C LYS A 224 -16.22 1.37 -11.99
N ASP A 225 -16.70 2.15 -11.02
CA ASP A 225 -16.17 3.49 -10.74
C ASP A 225 -14.68 3.47 -10.38
N PHE A 226 -14.17 2.40 -9.76
CA PHE A 226 -12.73 2.24 -9.50
C PHE A 226 -11.95 2.07 -10.80
N VAL A 227 -12.44 1.24 -11.74
CA VAL A 227 -11.80 1.01 -13.03
C VAL A 227 -11.80 2.27 -13.88
N GLU A 228 -12.94 2.96 -13.95
CA GLU A 228 -13.07 4.24 -14.67
C GLU A 228 -12.15 5.31 -14.09
N ALA A 229 -12.04 5.38 -12.76
CA ALA A 229 -11.16 6.32 -12.07
C ALA A 229 -9.67 6.10 -12.41
N VAL A 230 -9.21 4.84 -12.42
CA VAL A 230 -7.85 4.50 -12.84
C VAL A 230 -7.61 4.86 -14.31
N ALA A 231 -8.56 4.54 -15.20
CA ALA A 231 -8.48 4.90 -16.63
C ALA A 231 -8.38 6.42 -16.83
N CYS A 232 -9.05 7.21 -15.97
CA CYS A 232 -8.97 8.66 -15.95
C CYS A 232 -7.78 9.22 -15.16
N ARG A 233 -6.91 8.37 -14.61
CA ARG A 233 -5.76 8.74 -13.74
C ARG A 233 -6.15 9.63 -12.56
N ARG A 234 -7.35 9.43 -12.05
CA ARG A 234 -7.90 10.27 -11.01
C ARG A 234 -8.59 9.41 -9.95
N PRO A 235 -8.05 9.31 -8.72
CA PRO A 235 -8.64 8.50 -7.66
C PRO A 235 -10.15 8.73 -7.50
N VAL A 236 -10.90 7.68 -7.14
CA VAL A 236 -12.37 7.68 -7.17
C VAL A 236 -13.01 8.78 -6.33
N THR A 237 -12.39 9.17 -5.22
CA THR A 237 -12.85 10.27 -4.37
C THR A 237 -12.74 11.65 -5.02
N LEU A 238 -11.91 11.78 -6.06
CA LEU A 238 -11.79 12.97 -6.90
C LEU A 238 -12.54 12.83 -8.22
N HIS A 239 -12.64 11.61 -8.79
CA HIS A 239 -13.31 11.34 -10.04
C HIS A 239 -14.83 11.35 -9.89
N LYS A 240 -15.35 10.62 -8.88
CA LYS A 240 -16.79 10.52 -8.58
C LYS A 240 -17.04 10.63 -7.07
N PRO A 241 -16.87 11.80 -6.47
CA PRO A 241 -16.83 11.98 -5.00
C PRO A 241 -18.11 11.58 -4.27
N ARG A 242 -19.25 11.50 -4.96
CA ARG A 242 -20.55 11.13 -4.38
C ARG A 242 -20.93 9.67 -4.62
N SER A 243 -20.10 8.90 -5.35
CA SER A 243 -20.39 7.49 -5.67
C SER A 243 -20.32 6.60 -4.44
N ALA A 244 -20.96 5.44 -4.52
CA ALA A 244 -20.85 4.40 -3.49
C ALA A 244 -19.39 3.93 -3.30
N ALA A 245 -18.63 3.85 -4.39
CA ALA A 245 -17.22 3.49 -4.36
C ALA A 245 -16.37 4.53 -3.58
N ALA A 246 -16.64 5.84 -3.78
CA ALA A 246 -15.96 6.91 -3.04
C ALA A 246 -16.31 6.89 -1.54
N LYS A 247 -17.55 6.57 -1.19
CA LYS A 247 -17.96 6.40 0.21
C LYS A 247 -17.31 5.17 0.86
N ALA A 248 -17.25 4.06 0.12
CA ALA A 248 -16.64 2.84 0.62
C ALA A 248 -15.14 3.01 0.90
N ILE A 249 -14.38 3.61 -0.02
CA ILE A 249 -12.94 3.86 0.22
C ILE A 249 -12.74 4.91 1.32
N GLY A 250 -13.71 5.81 1.55
CA GLY A 250 -13.75 6.70 2.72
C GLY A 250 -13.82 5.92 4.02
N ALA A 251 -14.76 4.99 4.14
CA ALA A 251 -14.89 4.12 5.32
C ALA A 251 -13.63 3.27 5.56
N VAL A 252 -13.03 2.75 4.47
CA VAL A 252 -11.74 2.04 4.57
C VAL A 252 -10.64 2.96 5.09
N ALA A 253 -10.59 4.23 4.64
CA ALA A 253 -9.59 5.19 5.09
C ALA A 253 -9.74 5.55 6.57
N ASP A 254 -10.96 5.73 7.05
CA ASP A 254 -11.24 6.05 8.46
C ASP A 254 -10.80 4.88 9.37
N GLU A 255 -11.16 3.65 9.01
CA GLU A 255 -10.71 2.47 9.74
C GLU A 255 -9.19 2.26 9.64
N PHE A 256 -8.62 2.46 8.45
CA PHE A 256 -7.18 2.38 8.22
C PHE A 256 -6.42 3.34 9.14
N LEU A 257 -6.82 4.62 9.20
CA LEU A 257 -6.18 5.63 10.07
C LEU A 257 -6.20 5.20 11.54
N THR A 258 -7.31 4.62 11.99
CA THR A 258 -7.43 4.08 13.35
C THR A 258 -6.45 2.93 13.59
N ARG A 259 -6.40 1.95 12.67
CA ARG A 259 -5.56 0.75 12.79
C ARG A 259 -4.06 1.05 12.72
N VAL A 260 -3.67 2.11 11.99
CA VAL A 260 -2.26 2.51 11.91
C VAL A 260 -1.87 3.57 12.94
N GLY A 261 -2.77 3.96 13.83
CA GLY A 261 -2.51 4.93 14.92
C GLY A 261 -2.34 6.36 14.43
N LEU A 262 -3.07 6.74 13.38
CA LEU A 262 -3.08 8.08 12.79
C LEU A 262 -4.48 8.71 12.85
N THR A 263 -5.24 8.45 13.91
CA THR A 263 -6.55 9.10 14.11
C THR A 263 -6.41 10.61 14.00
N THR A 264 -7.37 11.25 13.34
CA THR A 264 -7.48 12.72 13.31
C THR A 264 -7.65 13.19 14.74
N PRO A 265 -6.89 14.22 15.21
CA PRO A 265 -7.26 14.90 16.45
C PRO A 265 -8.71 15.34 16.33
N ASP A 266 -9.49 15.08 17.38
CA ASP A 266 -10.91 15.41 17.43
C ASP A 266 -11.10 16.92 17.19
N THR A 267 -11.46 17.30 15.94
CA THR A 267 -11.72 18.70 15.57
C THR A 267 -12.98 19.26 16.25
N ALA A 268 -13.61 18.48 17.12
CA ALA A 268 -14.73 18.91 17.95
C ALA A 268 -14.31 19.71 19.19
N ALA A 269 -13.07 19.54 19.69
CA ALA A 269 -12.64 20.23 20.92
C ALA A 269 -12.19 21.69 20.70
N GLU A 270 -11.81 22.08 19.48
CA GLU A 270 -11.35 23.45 19.19
C GLU A 270 -12.46 24.40 18.76
N ARG A 271 -13.68 23.94 18.48
CA ARG A 271 -14.82 24.80 18.11
C ARG A 271 -15.67 25.25 19.29
N GLY A 272 -15.32 24.83 20.51
CA GLY A 272 -16.03 25.19 21.74
C GLY A 272 -15.34 26.23 22.63
N ALA A 273 -14.19 26.79 22.21
CA ALA A 273 -13.41 27.72 23.01
C ALA A 273 -13.11 29.05 22.26
N ALA A 274 -14.03 29.49 21.38
CA ALA A 274 -13.96 30.85 20.76
C ALA A 274 -15.30 31.57 20.93
#